data_834df207d7c75728b3f1a791a37b1fa6
#
_entry.id   834df207d7c75728b3f1a791a37b1fa6
#
_cell.length_a   1.000
_cell.length_b   1.000
_cell.length_c   1.000
_cell.angle_alpha   90.00
_cell.angle_beta   90.00
_cell.angle_gamma   90.00
#
_symmetry.space_group_name_H-M   'P 1'
#
loop_
_entity.id
_entity.type
_entity.pdbx_description
1 polymer ?
#
loop_
_entity_poly.entity_id
_entity_poly.type
_entity_poly.pdbx_seq_one_letter_code
_entity_poly.pdbx_strand_id
1 'polypeptide(L)'
;MNDLEMYRESLALCDDKIIDALVERSKIVEKIMAYKEEYGMPILQPQQEAKQALRLEEKLNDNKYREEIMDIFECIRMNSKKIQARKLFDYNIVMIGFMGAGKSTVAEYLSTMFAMEVVEMDQEIVKEEGMSIPDIFATYGEEYFRNCETELLITELLSSGSMVEISFRIAAHTSM
;
A
#
# COMPACT_ATOMS: atom_id res chain seq x y z
N MET A 1 5.97 42.54 15.20
CA MET A 1 5.62 41.27 14.57
C MET A 1 4.24 41.43 13.99
N ASN A 2 4.04 41.11 12.72
CA ASN A 2 2.74 41.24 12.04
C ASN A 2 1.84 40.08 12.54
N ASP A 3 0.53 40.30 12.67
CA ASP A 3 -0.44 39.26 13.09
C ASP A 3 -0.32 37.98 12.27
N LEU A 4 -0.04 38.06 10.97
CA LEU A 4 0.18 36.96 10.09
C LEU A 4 1.41 36.11 10.49
N GLU A 5 2.48 36.70 10.93
CA GLU A 5 3.68 36.02 11.43
C GLU A 5 3.37 35.24 12.72
N MET A 6 2.63 35.90 13.64
CA MET A 6 2.18 35.25 14.88
C MET A 6 1.28 34.01 14.58
N TYR A 7 0.38 34.12 13.60
CA TYR A 7 -0.45 32.97 13.21
C TYR A 7 0.37 31.82 12.56
N ARG A 8 1.37 32.14 11.75
CA ARG A 8 2.29 31.14 11.17
C ARG A 8 3.11 30.43 12.23
N GLU A 9 3.64 31.17 13.22
CA GLU A 9 4.34 30.55 14.36
C GLU A 9 3.41 29.65 15.18
N SER A 10 2.17 30.08 15.41
CA SER A 10 1.18 29.30 16.12
C SER A 10 0.80 28.01 15.34
N LEU A 11 0.75 28.10 14.01
CA LEU A 11 0.51 26.93 13.15
C LEU A 11 1.68 25.94 13.25
N ALA A 12 2.92 26.42 13.15
CA ALA A 12 4.11 25.56 13.30
C ALA A 12 4.14 24.82 14.64
N LEU A 13 3.78 25.49 15.74
CA LEU A 13 3.65 24.85 17.05
C LEU A 13 2.52 23.79 17.12
N CYS A 14 1.46 23.94 16.32
CA CYS A 14 0.44 22.90 16.18
C CYS A 14 0.96 21.72 15.38
N ASP A 15 1.70 21.96 14.30
CA ASP A 15 2.31 20.92 13.47
C ASP A 15 3.30 20.09 14.28
N ASP A 16 4.14 20.70 15.10
CA ASP A 16 5.05 20.01 16.02
C ASP A 16 4.31 19.04 16.95
N LYS A 17 3.19 19.46 17.53
CA LYS A 17 2.35 18.60 18.37
C LYS A 17 1.74 17.42 17.60
N ILE A 18 1.35 17.64 16.35
CA ILE A 18 0.84 16.58 15.47
C ILE A 18 1.95 15.55 15.19
N ILE A 19 3.16 16.03 14.88
CA ILE A 19 4.33 15.17 14.65
C ILE A 19 4.62 14.32 15.88
N ASP A 20 4.72 14.95 17.07
CA ASP A 20 4.97 14.23 18.32
C ASP A 20 3.91 13.17 18.60
N ALA A 21 2.63 13.51 18.42
CA ALA A 21 1.51 12.58 18.61
C ALA A 21 1.55 11.42 17.61
N LEU A 22 1.94 11.65 16.35
CA LEU A 22 2.07 10.61 15.34
C LEU A 22 3.24 9.67 15.65
N VAL A 23 4.37 10.19 16.12
CA VAL A 23 5.53 9.40 16.56
C VAL A 23 5.15 8.53 17.76
N GLU A 24 4.49 9.10 18.76
CA GLU A 24 4.02 8.35 19.93
C GLU A 24 3.04 7.25 19.53
N ARG A 25 2.06 7.58 18.68
CA ARG A 25 1.09 6.64 18.16
C ARG A 25 1.76 5.47 17.42
N SER A 26 2.75 5.74 16.60
CA SER A 26 3.50 4.73 15.86
C SER A 26 4.21 3.75 16.81
N LYS A 27 4.86 4.26 17.86
CA LYS A 27 5.47 3.43 18.91
C LYS A 27 4.45 2.55 19.65
N ILE A 28 3.22 3.06 19.87
CA ILE A 28 2.14 2.27 20.47
C ILE A 28 1.68 1.17 19.54
N VAL A 29 1.56 1.44 18.22
CA VAL A 29 1.22 0.42 17.21
C VAL A 29 2.25 -0.71 17.21
N GLU A 30 3.54 -0.39 17.25
CA GLU A 30 4.62 -1.39 17.33
C GLU A 30 4.52 -2.25 18.60
N LYS A 31 4.22 -1.65 19.75
CA LYS A 31 4.01 -2.38 21.01
C LYS A 31 2.79 -3.31 20.94
N ILE A 32 1.69 -2.86 20.34
CA ILE A 32 0.50 -3.70 20.13
C ILE A 32 0.84 -4.90 19.25
N MET A 33 1.66 -4.69 18.20
CA MET A 33 2.09 -5.78 17.33
C MET A 33 2.94 -6.79 18.07
N ALA A 34 3.96 -6.34 18.80
CA ALA A 34 4.82 -7.21 19.59
C ALA A 34 4.01 -8.05 20.60
N TYR A 35 3.03 -7.43 21.24
CA TYR A 35 2.11 -8.14 22.14
C TYR A 35 1.28 -9.21 21.41
N LYS A 36 0.71 -8.88 20.26
CA LYS A 36 -0.08 -9.83 19.48
C LYS A 36 0.74 -11.02 19.02
N GLU A 37 1.98 -10.77 18.58
CA GLU A 37 2.92 -11.80 18.18
C GLU A 37 3.27 -12.75 19.35
N GLU A 38 3.61 -12.19 20.51
CA GLU A 38 3.93 -12.95 21.72
C GLU A 38 2.79 -13.87 22.16
N TYR A 39 1.54 -13.41 22.06
CA TYR A 39 0.36 -14.15 22.53
C TYR A 39 -0.40 -14.88 21.42
N GLY A 40 0.16 -14.96 20.19
CA GLY A 40 -0.47 -15.63 19.06
C GLY A 40 -1.83 -15.05 18.66
N MET A 41 -2.04 -13.75 18.88
CA MET A 41 -3.30 -13.08 18.58
C MET A 41 -3.39 -12.71 17.09
N PRO A 42 -4.60 -12.72 16.49
CA PRO A 42 -4.76 -12.29 15.11
C PRO A 42 -4.38 -10.81 14.96
N ILE A 43 -3.57 -10.53 13.94
CA ILE A 43 -3.07 -9.18 13.66
C ILE A 43 -4.21 -8.27 13.24
N LEU A 44 -5.05 -8.78 12.35
CA LEU A 44 -6.24 -8.07 11.88
C LEU A 44 -7.40 -8.31 12.84
N GLN A 45 -7.94 -7.22 13.34
CA GLN A 45 -9.09 -7.23 14.23
C GLN A 45 -10.14 -6.23 13.75
N PRO A 46 -10.97 -6.58 12.75
CA PRO A 46 -11.96 -5.68 12.16
C PRO A 46 -12.89 -5.04 13.19
N GLN A 47 -13.23 -5.78 14.26
CA GLN A 47 -14.05 -5.26 15.34
C GLN A 47 -13.39 -4.10 16.10
N GLN A 48 -12.08 -4.15 16.29
CA GLN A 48 -11.34 -3.06 16.95
C GLN A 48 -11.21 -1.85 16.02
N GLU A 49 -11.04 -2.07 14.71
CA GLU A 49 -11.03 -0.99 13.73
C GLU A 49 -12.39 -0.28 13.69
N ALA A 50 -13.49 -1.03 13.67
CA ALA A 50 -14.84 -0.47 13.72
C ALA A 50 -15.08 0.33 15.00
N LYS A 51 -14.65 -0.19 16.16
CA LYS A 51 -14.77 0.50 17.45
C LYS A 51 -13.99 1.82 17.48
N GLN A 52 -12.80 1.84 16.90
CA GLN A 52 -12.00 3.07 16.80
C GLN A 52 -12.65 4.10 15.87
N ALA A 53 -13.24 3.65 14.75
CA ALA A 53 -13.97 4.52 13.82
C ALA A 53 -15.16 5.18 14.52
N LEU A 54 -16.01 4.39 15.20
CA LEU A 54 -17.15 4.91 15.95
C LEU A 54 -16.74 5.94 17.02
N ARG A 55 -15.69 5.64 17.79
CA ARG A 55 -15.16 6.60 18.78
C ARG A 55 -14.73 7.92 18.15
N LEU A 56 -14.14 7.87 16.97
CA LEU A 56 -13.71 9.07 16.25
C LEU A 56 -14.92 9.88 15.76
N GLU A 57 -15.93 9.20 15.19
CA GLU A 57 -17.17 9.82 14.78
C GLU A 57 -17.89 10.51 15.93
N GLU A 58 -18.04 9.84 17.07
CA GLU A 58 -18.64 10.42 18.27
C GLU A 58 -17.87 11.67 18.74
N LYS A 59 -16.54 11.62 18.73
CA LYS A 59 -15.70 12.75 19.15
C LYS A 59 -15.82 13.96 18.22
N LEU A 60 -16.13 13.73 16.96
CA LEU A 60 -16.20 14.77 15.92
C LEU A 60 -17.64 15.14 15.54
N ASN A 61 -18.65 14.65 16.25
CA ASN A 61 -20.05 14.78 15.85
C ASN A 61 -20.47 16.22 15.50
N ASP A 62 -20.07 17.21 16.31
CA ASP A 62 -20.42 18.61 16.12
C ASP A 62 -19.25 19.47 15.62
N ASN A 63 -18.18 18.86 15.12
CA ASN A 63 -17.00 19.59 14.67
C ASN A 63 -17.13 20.00 13.20
N LYS A 64 -16.94 21.29 12.91
CA LYS A 64 -17.04 21.83 11.55
C LYS A 64 -15.98 21.30 10.58
N TYR A 65 -14.88 20.74 11.09
CA TYR A 65 -13.79 20.12 10.32
C TYR A 65 -13.87 18.59 10.36
N ARG A 66 -15.05 18.02 10.60
CA ARG A 66 -15.24 16.59 10.78
C ARG A 66 -14.74 15.80 9.58
N GLU A 67 -15.12 16.20 8.38
CA GLU A 67 -14.77 15.47 7.14
C GLU A 67 -13.26 15.47 6.93
N GLU A 68 -12.61 16.61 7.00
CA GLU A 68 -11.16 16.73 6.80
C GLU A 68 -10.37 15.96 7.86
N ILE A 69 -10.84 15.99 9.11
CA ILE A 69 -10.18 15.21 10.18
C ILE A 69 -10.40 13.71 9.98
N MET A 70 -11.57 13.27 9.53
CA MET A 70 -11.83 11.86 9.23
C MET A 70 -10.91 11.33 8.11
N ASP A 71 -10.72 12.12 7.04
CA ASP A 71 -9.80 11.76 5.94
C ASP A 71 -8.36 11.63 6.42
N ILE A 72 -7.89 12.56 7.27
CA ILE A 72 -6.56 12.49 7.88
C ILE A 72 -6.42 11.20 8.73
N PHE A 73 -7.43 10.87 9.53
CA PHE A 73 -7.40 9.66 10.34
C PHE A 73 -7.45 8.37 9.51
N GLU A 74 -8.10 8.38 8.33
CA GLU A 74 -8.01 7.27 7.39
C GLU A 74 -6.56 7.09 6.90
N CYS A 75 -5.88 8.16 6.49
CA CYS A 75 -4.46 8.13 6.13
C CYS A 75 -3.58 7.61 7.28
N ILE A 76 -3.85 8.04 8.51
CA ILE A 76 -3.13 7.57 9.71
C ILE A 76 -3.36 6.06 9.93
N ARG A 77 -4.58 5.54 9.71
CA ARG A 77 -4.88 4.10 9.81
C ARG A 77 -4.14 3.29 8.74
N MET A 78 -4.18 3.77 7.50
CA MET A 78 -3.46 3.14 6.39
C MET A 78 -1.94 3.10 6.65
N ASN A 79 -1.35 4.18 7.14
CA ASN A 79 0.06 4.20 7.51
C ASN A 79 0.38 3.24 8.67
N SER A 80 -0.53 3.07 9.63
CA SER A 80 -0.37 2.07 10.69
C SER A 80 -0.39 0.64 10.13
N LYS A 81 -1.23 0.35 9.15
CA LYS A 81 -1.24 -0.95 8.43
C LYS A 81 0.08 -1.17 7.68
N LYS A 82 0.63 -0.14 7.02
CA LYS A 82 1.95 -0.21 6.37
C LYS A 82 3.08 -0.53 7.35
N ILE A 83 3.10 0.10 8.53
CA ILE A 83 4.08 -0.20 9.58
C ILE A 83 3.96 -1.66 10.02
N GLN A 84 2.73 -2.15 10.19
CA GLN A 84 2.47 -3.53 10.57
C GLN A 84 2.90 -4.51 9.47
N ALA A 85 2.58 -4.23 8.22
CA ALA A 85 2.94 -5.06 7.07
C ALA A 85 4.46 -5.20 6.93
N ARG A 86 5.21 -4.10 7.03
CA ARG A 86 6.68 -4.13 6.96
C ARG A 86 7.33 -4.98 8.04
N LYS A 87 6.71 -5.10 9.20
CA LYS A 87 7.21 -5.93 10.29
C LYS A 87 6.84 -7.41 10.11
N LEU A 88 5.72 -7.69 9.44
CA LEU A 88 5.25 -9.04 9.16
C LEU A 88 5.88 -9.64 7.91
N PHE A 89 6.05 -8.81 6.90
CA PHE A 89 6.54 -9.18 5.58
C PHE A 89 7.81 -8.36 5.31
N ASP A 90 8.96 -8.88 5.75
CA ASP A 90 10.28 -8.37 5.37
C ASP A 90 10.71 -8.89 3.99
N TYR A 91 9.77 -9.50 3.27
CA TYR A 91 9.91 -10.08 1.94
C TYR A 91 8.76 -9.63 1.03
N ASN A 92 9.00 -9.71 -0.27
CA ASN A 92 7.98 -9.44 -1.28
C ASN A 92 7.09 -10.67 -1.49
N ILE A 93 5.80 -10.45 -1.73
CA ILE A 93 4.85 -11.50 -2.08
C ILE A 93 4.73 -11.53 -3.60
N VAL A 94 5.16 -12.62 -4.23
CA VAL A 94 5.04 -12.79 -5.67
C VAL A 94 3.90 -13.75 -5.99
N MET A 95 2.89 -13.25 -6.70
CA MET A 95 1.76 -14.06 -7.16
C MET A 95 1.92 -14.44 -8.61
N ILE A 96 2.00 -15.72 -8.88
CA ILE A 96 2.24 -16.27 -10.20
C ILE A 96 1.02 -17.09 -10.65
N GLY A 97 0.64 -16.97 -11.92
CA GLY A 97 -0.43 -17.79 -12.48
C GLY A 97 -0.99 -17.24 -13.80
N PHE A 98 -1.82 -18.04 -14.44
CA PHE A 98 -2.47 -17.66 -15.70
C PHE A 98 -3.43 -16.47 -15.52
N MET A 99 -3.68 -15.79 -16.63
CA MET A 99 -4.71 -14.76 -16.71
C MET A 99 -6.06 -15.34 -16.27
N GLY A 100 -6.79 -14.61 -15.43
CA GLY A 100 -8.08 -15.06 -14.88
C GLY A 100 -7.99 -16.01 -13.67
N ALA A 101 -6.80 -16.34 -13.16
CA ALA A 101 -6.63 -17.21 -11.98
C ALA A 101 -6.98 -16.56 -10.63
N GLY A 102 -7.50 -15.33 -10.63
CA GLY A 102 -7.91 -14.61 -9.42
C GLY A 102 -6.78 -13.91 -8.67
N LYS A 103 -5.59 -13.77 -9.26
CA LYS A 103 -4.44 -13.10 -8.64
C LYS A 103 -4.77 -11.67 -8.20
N SER A 104 -5.31 -10.87 -9.09
CA SER A 104 -5.66 -9.45 -8.82
C SER A 104 -6.68 -9.32 -7.69
N THR A 105 -7.64 -10.25 -7.58
CA THR A 105 -8.60 -10.27 -6.45
C THR A 105 -7.90 -10.52 -5.11
N VAL A 106 -6.93 -11.44 -5.08
CA VAL A 106 -6.15 -11.73 -3.87
C VAL A 106 -5.21 -10.56 -3.56
N ALA A 107 -4.58 -9.98 -4.59
CA ALA A 107 -3.69 -8.82 -4.45
C ALA A 107 -4.45 -7.62 -3.86
N GLU A 108 -5.61 -7.30 -4.41
CA GLU A 108 -6.47 -6.22 -3.91
C GLU A 108 -6.90 -6.45 -2.47
N TYR A 109 -7.28 -7.68 -2.13
CA TYR A 109 -7.63 -8.04 -0.76
C TYR A 109 -6.45 -7.83 0.20
N LEU A 110 -5.27 -8.36 -0.11
CA LEU A 110 -4.08 -8.22 0.72
C LEU A 110 -3.61 -6.76 0.80
N SER A 111 -3.67 -6.02 -0.31
CA SER A 111 -3.38 -4.59 -0.34
C SER A 111 -4.29 -3.80 0.61
N THR A 112 -5.58 -4.06 0.59
CA THR A 112 -6.55 -3.42 1.48
C THR A 112 -6.29 -3.77 2.94
N MET A 113 -5.95 -5.04 3.22
CA MET A 113 -5.75 -5.53 4.58
C MET A 113 -4.44 -5.04 5.19
N PHE A 114 -3.35 -5.02 4.42
CA PHE A 114 -2.00 -4.74 4.91
C PHE A 114 -1.43 -3.42 4.38
N ALA A 115 -2.18 -2.70 3.55
CA ALA A 115 -1.71 -1.49 2.85
C ALA A 115 -0.39 -1.72 2.07
N MET A 116 -0.24 -2.94 1.51
CA MET A 116 0.87 -3.27 0.62
C MET A 116 0.64 -2.66 -0.76
N GLU A 117 1.69 -2.20 -1.38
CA GLU A 117 1.65 -1.76 -2.77
C GLU A 117 1.54 -2.98 -3.68
N VAL A 118 0.65 -2.91 -4.68
CA VAL A 118 0.48 -3.95 -5.69
C VAL A 118 1.16 -3.48 -6.97
N VAL A 119 2.12 -4.25 -7.44
CA VAL A 119 2.80 -4.02 -8.70
C VAL A 119 2.28 -5.03 -9.71
N GLU A 120 1.48 -4.57 -10.66
CA GLU A 120 1.03 -5.36 -11.81
C GLU A 120 2.06 -5.27 -12.93
N MET A 121 2.87 -6.30 -13.11
CA MET A 121 4.00 -6.30 -14.03
C MET A 121 3.59 -5.95 -15.47
N ASP A 122 2.46 -6.46 -15.94
CA ASP A 122 1.93 -6.14 -17.27
C ASP A 122 1.70 -4.63 -17.46
N GLN A 123 1.18 -3.94 -16.44
CA GLN A 123 0.92 -2.51 -16.49
C GLN A 123 2.20 -1.69 -16.42
N GLU A 124 3.14 -2.07 -15.56
CA GLU A 124 4.42 -1.37 -15.46
C GLU A 124 5.25 -1.51 -16.74
N ILE A 125 5.29 -2.70 -17.37
CA ILE A 125 5.95 -2.88 -18.67
C ILE A 125 5.32 -1.98 -19.75
N VAL A 126 3.98 -1.94 -19.82
CA VAL A 126 3.27 -1.06 -20.76
C VAL A 126 3.61 0.41 -20.53
N LYS A 127 3.75 0.82 -19.29
CA LYS A 127 4.08 2.19 -18.89
C LYS A 127 5.54 2.54 -19.25
N GLU A 128 6.48 1.64 -18.98
CA GLU A 128 7.90 1.83 -19.29
C GLU A 128 8.17 1.85 -20.80
N GLU A 129 7.57 0.90 -21.52
CA GLU A 129 7.76 0.76 -22.98
C GLU A 129 6.92 1.77 -23.81
N GLY A 130 5.91 2.37 -23.21
CA GLY A 130 5.01 3.31 -23.87
C GLY A 130 4.14 2.69 -24.96
N MET A 131 4.01 1.38 -25.00
CA MET A 131 3.23 0.63 -25.98
C MET A 131 2.51 -0.57 -25.39
N SER A 132 1.49 -1.07 -26.08
CA SER A 132 0.73 -2.21 -25.61
C SER A 132 1.55 -3.52 -25.69
N ILE A 133 1.22 -4.51 -24.83
CA ILE A 133 1.90 -5.81 -24.86
C ILE A 133 1.81 -6.49 -26.23
N PRO A 134 0.67 -6.50 -26.95
CA PRO A 134 0.62 -7.00 -28.33
C PRO A 134 1.59 -6.29 -29.26
N ASP A 135 1.77 -4.98 -29.13
CA ASP A 135 2.69 -4.19 -29.96
C ASP A 135 4.16 -4.51 -29.63
N ILE A 136 4.48 -4.74 -28.34
CA ILE A 136 5.80 -5.21 -27.91
C ILE A 136 6.12 -6.56 -28.57
N PHE A 137 5.18 -7.52 -28.50
CA PHE A 137 5.37 -8.83 -29.15
C PHE A 137 5.54 -8.71 -30.67
N ALA A 138 4.74 -7.86 -31.32
CA ALA A 138 4.81 -7.65 -32.76
C ALA A 138 6.12 -6.96 -33.22
N THR A 139 6.66 -6.06 -32.41
CA THR A 139 7.81 -5.22 -32.73
C THR A 139 9.13 -5.87 -32.34
N TYR A 140 9.20 -6.43 -31.14
CA TYR A 140 10.45 -6.87 -30.52
C TYR A 140 10.47 -8.39 -30.24
N GLY A 141 9.33 -9.07 -30.31
CA GLY A 141 9.20 -10.50 -30.07
C GLY A 141 9.04 -10.89 -28.59
N GLU A 142 8.81 -12.16 -28.37
CA GLU A 142 8.55 -12.72 -27.03
C GLU A 142 9.78 -12.63 -26.11
N GLU A 143 10.98 -12.87 -26.64
CA GLU A 143 12.22 -12.85 -25.86
C GLU A 143 12.46 -11.48 -25.22
N TYR A 144 12.21 -10.40 -25.96
CA TYR A 144 12.31 -9.05 -25.44
C TYR A 144 11.34 -8.82 -24.27
N PHE A 145 10.08 -9.22 -24.44
CA PHE A 145 9.09 -9.08 -23.37
C PHE A 145 9.50 -9.86 -22.10
N ARG A 146 10.03 -11.09 -22.24
CA ARG A 146 10.53 -11.87 -21.11
C ARG A 146 11.72 -11.22 -20.39
N ASN A 147 12.54 -10.52 -21.13
CA ASN A 147 13.64 -9.73 -20.55
C ASN A 147 13.09 -8.55 -19.74
N CYS A 148 12.10 -7.81 -20.25
CA CYS A 148 11.42 -6.75 -19.50
C CYS A 148 10.78 -7.28 -18.21
N GLU A 149 10.07 -8.43 -18.27
CA GLU A 149 9.54 -9.07 -17.07
C GLU A 149 10.64 -9.39 -16.04
N THR A 150 11.77 -9.90 -16.52
CA THR A 150 12.88 -10.28 -15.62
C THR A 150 13.54 -9.07 -14.98
N GLU A 151 13.81 -8.02 -15.74
CA GLU A 151 14.43 -6.78 -15.26
C GLU A 151 13.52 -6.08 -14.24
N LEU A 152 12.24 -5.96 -14.54
CA LEU A 152 11.26 -5.37 -13.63
C LEU A 152 11.14 -6.20 -12.33
N LEU A 153 11.06 -7.53 -12.45
CA LEU A 153 11.00 -8.41 -11.27
C LEU A 153 12.23 -8.24 -10.37
N ILE A 154 13.43 -8.17 -10.94
CA ILE A 154 14.67 -7.95 -10.18
C ILE A 154 14.62 -6.60 -9.46
N THR A 155 14.16 -5.55 -10.14
CA THR A 155 14.03 -4.21 -9.57
C THR A 155 13.05 -4.20 -8.41
N GLU A 156 11.89 -4.83 -8.56
CA GLU A 156 10.87 -4.92 -7.52
C GLU A 156 11.29 -5.81 -6.34
N LEU A 157 12.03 -6.89 -6.58
CA LEU A 157 12.56 -7.74 -5.51
C LEU A 157 13.62 -7.04 -4.64
N LEU A 158 14.27 -6.00 -5.17
CA LEU A 158 15.22 -5.18 -4.40
C LEU A 158 14.50 -4.15 -3.50
N SER A 159 13.24 -3.82 -3.81
CA SER A 159 12.37 -3.04 -2.92
C SER A 159 11.73 -3.98 -1.91
N SER A 160 11.68 -3.65 -0.62
CA SER A 160 11.06 -4.51 0.39
C SER A 160 9.60 -4.13 0.66
N GLY A 161 8.72 -5.13 0.77
CA GLY A 161 7.33 -4.95 1.25
C GLY A 161 6.30 -4.63 0.17
N SER A 162 6.61 -4.91 -1.10
CA SER A 162 5.64 -4.84 -2.20
C SER A 162 5.05 -6.21 -2.54
N MET A 163 3.92 -6.19 -3.23
CA MET A 163 3.27 -7.38 -3.78
C MET A 163 3.38 -7.31 -5.31
N VAL A 164 4.02 -8.30 -5.90
CA VAL A 164 4.26 -8.36 -7.34
C VAL A 164 3.32 -9.38 -7.97
N GLU A 165 2.54 -8.94 -8.97
CA GLU A 165 1.63 -9.82 -9.72
C GLU A 165 2.22 -10.14 -11.11
N ILE A 166 2.49 -11.42 -11.36
CA ILE A 166 2.99 -11.92 -12.64
C ILE A 166 1.90 -12.73 -13.34
N SER A 167 1.50 -12.30 -14.54
CA SER A 167 0.56 -13.01 -15.40
C SER A 167 1.29 -13.77 -16.48
N PHE A 168 1.13 -15.11 -16.53
CA PHE A 168 1.60 -15.86 -17.67
C PHE A 168 0.67 -15.69 -18.86
N ARG A 169 1.24 -15.26 -19.98
CA ARG A 169 0.61 -15.25 -21.30
C ARG A 169 1.23 -16.33 -22.16
N ILE A 170 0.40 -17.17 -22.77
CA ILE A 170 0.84 -18.07 -23.82
C ILE A 170 0.74 -17.25 -25.10
N ALA A 171 1.85 -17.08 -25.81
CA ALA A 171 1.82 -16.50 -27.15
C ALA A 171 0.91 -17.41 -28.01
N ALA A 172 -0.20 -16.89 -28.50
CA ALA A 172 -1.01 -17.59 -29.45
C ALA A 172 -0.19 -17.73 -30.73
N HIS A 173 0.38 -18.91 -30.97
CA HIS A 173 0.93 -19.26 -32.27
C HIS A 173 -0.24 -19.22 -33.26
N THR A 174 -0.38 -18.11 -33.95
CA THR A 174 -1.18 -18.04 -35.17
C THR A 174 -0.35 -18.73 -36.25
N SER A 175 -0.49 -20.05 -36.34
CA SER A 175 -0.02 -20.77 -37.52
C SER A 175 -0.88 -20.32 -38.70
N MET A 176 -0.32 -19.58 -39.63
CA MET A 176 -0.83 -19.46 -40.99
C MET A 176 -0.43 -20.71 -41.78
#